data_a57845bcff9153d6776aa5fc0d4da6e0
#
_entry.id   a57845bcff9153d6776aa5fc0d4da6e0
#
_cell.length_a   1.000
_cell.length_b   1.000
_cell.length_c   1.000
_cell.angle_alpha   90.00
_cell.angle_beta   90.00
_cell.angle_gamma   90.00
#
_symmetry.space_group_name_H-M   'P 1'
#
loop_
_entity.id
_entity.type
_entity.pdbx_description
1 polymer ?
#
loop_
_entity_poly.entity_id
_entity_poly.type
_entity_poly.pdbx_seq_one_letter_code
_entity_poly.pdbx_strand_id
1 'polypeptide(L)'
;FFYVGGFFLGIAALSKVSAIWLGIGMLFYIIISVRRLEYLKNFHLWLSFIFSALIYSPFLIWNYSHDFPFFVTATNLLSRKSSVESFIMFWISQILLLFPTIFILCFHALKIKQENNPSENRTEYTTFFSVLGIVALMYIFYQSLKSNLEANWGGFAYISLLLLVPIHITSIWKKFRMNYVFPGSLILSTMIMFTV
;
A
#
# COMPACT_ATOMS: atom_id res chain seq x y z
N PHE A 1 -21.28 -5.50 -0.16
CA PHE A 1 -19.83 -5.43 0.09
C PHE A 1 -19.20 -4.15 -0.50
N PHE A 2 -19.54 -3.73 -1.73
CA PHE A 2 -18.95 -2.54 -2.37
C PHE A 2 -19.08 -1.27 -1.54
N TYR A 3 -20.25 -0.98 -0.98
CA TYR A 3 -20.48 0.23 -0.15
C TYR A 3 -19.64 0.24 1.13
N VAL A 4 -19.44 -0.92 1.74
CA VAL A 4 -18.55 -1.05 2.92
C VAL A 4 -17.11 -0.74 2.51
N GLY A 5 -16.67 -1.24 1.36
CA GLY A 5 -15.35 -0.90 0.79
C GLY A 5 -15.21 0.59 0.50
N GLY A 6 -16.22 1.21 -0.14
CA GLY A 6 -16.26 2.65 -0.40
C GLY A 6 -16.25 3.49 0.87
N PHE A 7 -16.97 3.07 1.91
CA PHE A 7 -16.96 3.71 3.22
C PHE A 7 -15.55 3.74 3.84
N PHE A 8 -14.92 2.57 3.92
CA PHE A 8 -13.57 2.49 4.50
C PHE A 8 -12.51 3.20 3.65
N LEU A 9 -12.64 3.19 2.32
CA LEU A 9 -11.74 3.95 1.44
C LEU A 9 -11.86 5.46 1.70
N GLY A 10 -13.09 5.98 1.85
CA GLY A 10 -13.33 7.38 2.17
C GLY A 10 -12.75 7.78 3.53
N ILE A 11 -12.97 6.97 4.58
CA ILE A 11 -12.38 7.20 5.91
C ILE A 11 -10.86 7.10 5.86
N ALA A 12 -10.30 6.13 5.15
CA ALA A 12 -8.87 6.00 4.99
C ALA A 12 -8.26 7.25 4.32
N ALA A 13 -8.92 7.81 3.29
CA ALA A 13 -8.50 9.05 2.64
C ALA A 13 -8.57 10.26 3.58
N LEU A 14 -9.60 10.35 4.44
CA LEU A 14 -9.70 11.38 5.49
C LEU A 14 -8.57 11.25 6.52
N SER A 15 -8.21 10.02 6.88
CA SER A 15 -7.13 9.76 7.83
C SER A 15 -5.75 10.08 7.24
N LYS A 16 -5.52 9.67 6.00
CA LYS A 16 -4.27 9.91 5.28
C LYS A 16 -4.53 10.02 3.78
N VAL A 17 -4.26 11.19 3.21
CA VAL A 17 -4.51 11.47 1.78
C VAL A 17 -3.84 10.45 0.85
N SER A 18 -2.69 9.90 1.24
CA SER A 18 -2.02 8.85 0.46
C SER A 18 -2.85 7.57 0.26
N ALA A 19 -3.93 7.35 1.02
CA ALA A 19 -4.86 6.25 0.79
C ALA A 19 -5.59 6.35 -0.58
N ILE A 20 -5.60 7.52 -1.22
CA ILE A 20 -6.08 7.71 -2.60
C ILE A 20 -5.35 6.77 -3.56
N TRP A 21 -4.08 6.46 -3.33
CA TRP A 21 -3.31 5.51 -4.15
C TRP A 21 -3.84 4.09 -4.08
N LEU A 22 -4.48 3.69 -2.98
CA LEU A 22 -5.20 2.41 -2.90
C LEU A 22 -6.43 2.42 -3.82
N GLY A 23 -7.18 3.53 -3.85
CA GLY A 23 -8.29 3.72 -4.79
C GLY A 23 -7.83 3.67 -6.25
N ILE A 24 -6.70 4.32 -6.58
CA ILE A 24 -6.07 4.24 -7.90
C ILE A 24 -5.68 2.80 -8.22
N GLY A 25 -5.07 2.08 -7.27
CA GLY A 25 -4.75 0.66 -7.41
C GLY A 25 -5.98 -0.21 -7.68
N MET A 26 -7.10 0.08 -7.02
CA MET A 26 -8.38 -0.61 -7.29
C MET A 26 -8.86 -0.37 -8.74
N LEU A 27 -8.76 0.86 -9.25
CA LEU A 27 -9.10 1.17 -10.64
C LEU A 27 -8.20 0.43 -11.63
N PHE A 28 -6.87 0.38 -11.37
CA PHE A 28 -5.94 -0.41 -12.18
C PHE A 28 -6.31 -1.90 -12.15
N TYR A 29 -6.63 -2.44 -10.97
CA TYR A 29 -7.07 -3.84 -10.87
C TYR A 29 -8.31 -4.12 -11.71
N ILE A 30 -9.32 -3.23 -11.70
CA ILE A 30 -10.52 -3.38 -12.52
C ILE A 30 -10.17 -3.50 -14.01
N ILE A 31 -9.21 -2.69 -14.49
CA ILE A 31 -8.78 -2.67 -15.90
C ILE A 31 -8.09 -3.98 -16.32
N ILE A 32 -7.22 -4.52 -15.45
CA ILE A 32 -6.43 -5.71 -15.77
C ILE A 32 -7.10 -7.04 -15.41
N SER A 33 -8.18 -6.99 -14.62
CA SER A 33 -8.91 -8.18 -14.18
C SER A 33 -9.51 -8.95 -15.36
N VAL A 34 -9.50 -10.26 -15.27
CA VAL A 34 -10.22 -11.14 -16.22
C VAL A 34 -11.72 -10.80 -16.22
N ARG A 35 -12.26 -10.40 -15.06
CA ARG A 35 -13.67 -10.00 -14.87
C ARG A 35 -13.93 -8.51 -15.11
N ARG A 36 -13.03 -7.84 -15.84
CA ARG A 36 -13.11 -6.38 -16.07
C ARG A 36 -14.47 -5.89 -16.57
N LEU A 37 -15.11 -6.63 -17.49
CA LEU A 37 -16.42 -6.23 -18.05
C LEU A 37 -17.54 -6.30 -17.02
N GLU A 38 -17.48 -7.26 -16.09
CA GLU A 38 -18.44 -7.35 -14.99
C GLU A 38 -18.26 -6.16 -14.04
N TYR A 39 -17.02 -5.84 -13.67
CA TYR A 39 -16.72 -4.70 -12.81
C TYR A 39 -17.12 -3.36 -13.47
N LEU A 40 -16.76 -3.15 -14.73
CA LEU A 40 -17.06 -1.91 -15.45
C LEU A 40 -18.58 -1.67 -15.61
N LYS A 41 -19.36 -2.74 -15.77
CA LYS A 41 -20.83 -2.67 -15.87
C LYS A 41 -21.52 -2.62 -14.51
N ASN A 42 -20.83 -2.85 -13.41
CA ASN A 42 -21.43 -2.92 -12.10
C ASN A 42 -21.66 -1.51 -11.53
N PHE A 43 -22.90 -1.05 -11.59
CA PHE A 43 -23.32 0.26 -11.07
C PHE A 43 -22.98 0.44 -9.57
N HIS A 44 -23.13 -0.61 -8.75
CA HIS A 44 -22.86 -0.53 -7.32
C HIS A 44 -21.37 -0.31 -7.01
N LEU A 45 -20.48 -0.79 -7.87
CA LEU A 45 -19.06 -0.52 -7.74
C LEU A 45 -18.76 0.97 -7.93
N TRP A 46 -19.27 1.58 -8.98
CA TRP A 46 -19.07 3.00 -9.25
C TRP A 46 -19.73 3.89 -8.20
N LEU A 47 -20.92 3.52 -7.75
CA LEU A 47 -21.59 4.22 -6.68
C LEU A 47 -20.80 4.15 -5.35
N SER A 48 -20.05 3.07 -5.11
CA SER A 48 -19.17 2.98 -3.94
C SER A 48 -17.98 3.94 -4.00
N PHE A 49 -17.42 4.20 -5.20
CA PHE A 49 -16.40 5.24 -5.37
C PHE A 49 -16.97 6.65 -5.15
N ILE A 50 -18.17 6.90 -5.66
CA ILE A 50 -18.87 8.18 -5.40
C ILE A 50 -19.12 8.34 -3.89
N PHE A 51 -19.56 7.30 -3.22
CA PHE A 51 -19.77 7.31 -1.77
C PHE A 51 -18.47 7.57 -0.99
N SER A 52 -17.37 6.98 -1.42
CA SER A 52 -16.03 7.29 -0.86
C SER A 52 -15.67 8.77 -1.05
N ALA A 53 -15.91 9.32 -2.23
CA ALA A 53 -15.67 10.74 -2.53
C ALA A 53 -16.55 11.66 -1.69
N LEU A 54 -17.82 11.29 -1.45
CA LEU A 54 -18.72 12.05 -0.56
C LEU A 54 -18.22 12.06 0.89
N ILE A 55 -17.71 10.94 1.38
CA ILE A 55 -17.10 10.88 2.73
C ILE A 55 -15.85 11.78 2.80
N TYR A 56 -15.06 11.83 1.73
CA TYR A 56 -13.86 12.67 1.66
C TYR A 56 -14.17 14.17 1.43
N SER A 57 -15.37 14.50 0.94
CA SER A 57 -15.75 15.87 0.54
C SER A 57 -15.62 16.93 1.65
N PRO A 58 -15.88 16.66 2.95
CA PRO A 58 -15.70 17.69 3.99
C PRO A 58 -14.26 18.22 4.05
N PHE A 59 -13.26 17.34 3.84
CA PHE A 59 -11.87 17.76 3.77
C PHE A 59 -11.58 18.66 2.57
N LEU A 60 -12.15 18.32 1.39
CA LEU A 60 -12.00 19.15 0.19
C LEU A 60 -12.67 20.50 0.34
N ILE A 61 -13.89 20.54 0.89
CA ILE A 61 -14.65 21.79 1.14
C ILE A 61 -13.89 22.67 2.12
N TRP A 62 -13.38 22.09 3.20
CA TRP A 62 -12.59 22.83 4.18
C TRP A 62 -11.31 23.43 3.56
N ASN A 63 -10.56 22.63 2.78
CA ASN A 63 -9.38 23.11 2.07
C ASN A 63 -9.71 24.26 1.10
N TYR A 64 -10.81 24.12 0.33
CA TYR A 64 -11.25 25.14 -0.60
C TYR A 64 -11.57 26.47 0.11
N SER A 65 -12.26 26.41 1.25
CA SER A 65 -12.66 27.61 2.01
C SER A 65 -11.50 28.29 2.78
N HIS A 66 -10.30 27.63 2.84
CA HIS A 66 -9.13 28.13 3.56
C HIS A 66 -7.88 28.26 2.66
N ASP A 67 -8.06 28.53 1.35
CA ASP A 67 -6.95 28.72 0.39
C ASP A 67 -6.02 27.50 0.25
N PHE A 68 -6.56 26.28 0.33
CA PHE A 68 -5.86 25.02 0.11
C PHE A 68 -4.61 24.78 0.98
N PRO A 69 -4.63 24.99 2.30
CA PRO A 69 -3.44 24.94 3.15
C PRO A 69 -2.77 23.58 3.12
N PHE A 70 -3.55 22.47 3.04
CA PHE A 70 -2.97 21.13 2.93
C PHE A 70 -2.18 20.96 1.62
N PHE A 71 -2.72 21.40 0.50
CA PHE A 71 -2.08 21.23 -0.82
C PHE A 71 -0.83 22.12 -0.93
N VAL A 72 -0.87 23.35 -0.39
CA VAL A 72 0.30 24.23 -0.31
C VAL A 72 1.41 23.58 0.52
N THR A 73 1.08 23.03 1.69
CA THR A 73 2.07 22.34 2.55
C THR A 73 2.60 21.08 1.86
N ALA A 74 1.74 20.27 1.24
CA ALA A 74 2.13 19.07 0.54
C ALA A 74 3.07 19.37 -0.64
N THR A 75 2.78 20.41 -1.44
CA THR A 75 3.67 20.81 -2.55
C THR A 75 5.01 21.31 -2.05
N ASN A 76 5.05 22.07 -0.95
CA ASN A 76 6.28 22.52 -0.32
C ASN A 76 7.14 21.36 0.20
N LEU A 77 6.52 20.34 0.81
CA LEU A 77 7.22 19.14 1.26
C LEU A 77 7.74 18.32 0.07
N LEU A 78 6.94 18.18 -0.98
CA LEU A 78 7.30 17.43 -2.18
C LEU A 78 8.33 18.18 -3.07
N SER A 79 8.50 19.49 -2.89
CA SER A 79 9.52 20.29 -3.60
C SER A 79 10.92 20.16 -2.99
N ARG A 80 11.05 19.57 -1.81
CA ARG A 80 12.36 19.31 -1.19
C ARG A 80 13.14 18.33 -2.06
N LYS A 81 14.21 18.79 -2.70
CA LYS A 81 15.00 17.94 -3.61
C LYS A 81 15.53 16.72 -2.89
N SER A 82 15.38 15.57 -3.50
CA SER A 82 16.01 14.34 -3.06
C SER A 82 17.52 14.39 -3.33
N SER A 83 18.31 13.86 -2.40
CA SER A 83 19.71 13.52 -2.60
C SER A 83 19.86 12.00 -2.65
N VAL A 84 21.00 11.51 -3.15
CA VAL A 84 21.29 10.07 -3.10
C VAL A 84 21.25 9.55 -1.66
N GLU A 85 21.74 10.34 -0.72
CA GLU A 85 21.71 10.02 0.71
C GLU A 85 20.27 9.91 1.24
N SER A 86 19.41 10.92 0.97
CA SER A 86 18.02 10.90 1.43
C SER A 86 17.23 9.75 0.80
N PHE A 87 17.50 9.41 -0.46
CA PHE A 87 16.91 8.24 -1.11
C PHE A 87 17.30 6.93 -0.40
N ILE A 88 18.59 6.73 -0.15
CA ILE A 88 19.09 5.52 0.53
C ILE A 88 18.54 5.45 1.97
N MET A 89 18.58 6.56 2.71
CA MET A 89 18.07 6.62 4.08
C MET A 89 16.57 6.35 4.16
N PHE A 90 15.80 6.86 3.21
CA PHE A 90 14.38 6.55 3.11
C PHE A 90 14.16 5.03 2.97
N TRP A 91 14.86 4.34 2.04
CA TRP A 91 14.66 2.90 1.84
C TRP A 91 15.20 2.04 2.98
N ILE A 92 16.30 2.45 3.62
CA ILE A 92 16.77 1.82 4.86
C ILE A 92 15.71 1.94 5.96
N SER A 93 15.11 3.12 6.13
CA SER A 93 14.05 3.32 7.11
C SER A 93 12.81 2.45 6.85
N GLN A 94 12.46 2.19 5.55
CA GLN A 94 11.36 1.27 5.24
C GLN A 94 11.66 -0.16 5.71
N ILE A 95 12.90 -0.63 5.50
CA ILE A 95 13.32 -1.97 5.95
C ILE A 95 13.26 -2.07 7.48
N LEU A 96 13.68 -1.02 8.20
CA LEU A 96 13.66 -0.97 9.66
C LEU A 96 12.25 -0.90 10.22
N LEU A 97 11.38 -0.04 9.66
CA LEU A 97 9.99 0.13 10.10
C LEU A 97 9.13 -1.12 9.91
N LEU A 98 9.36 -1.86 8.82
CA LEU A 98 8.61 -3.09 8.53
C LEU A 98 9.19 -4.34 9.16
N PHE A 99 10.28 -4.21 9.89
CA PHE A 99 11.14 -5.34 10.22
C PHE A 99 11.72 -6.04 8.97
N PRO A 100 13.00 -6.29 8.88
CA PRO A 100 13.65 -6.84 7.68
C PRO A 100 12.98 -8.11 7.15
N THR A 101 12.51 -8.98 8.05
CA THR A 101 11.81 -10.21 7.65
C THR A 101 10.49 -9.93 6.98
N ILE A 102 9.65 -9.05 7.53
CA ILE A 102 8.34 -8.70 6.96
C ILE A 102 8.54 -8.03 5.60
N PHE A 103 9.52 -7.13 5.48
CA PHE A 103 9.88 -6.49 4.22
C PHE A 103 10.21 -7.54 3.14
N ILE A 104 11.10 -8.49 3.45
CA ILE A 104 11.47 -9.59 2.54
C ILE A 104 10.24 -10.45 2.20
N LEU A 105 9.39 -10.77 3.18
CA LEU A 105 8.19 -11.58 2.96
C LEU A 105 7.18 -10.91 2.04
N CYS A 106 6.96 -9.61 2.17
CA CYS A 106 6.09 -8.83 1.28
C CYS A 106 6.55 -8.94 -0.19
N PHE A 107 7.84 -8.71 -0.43
CA PHE A 107 8.40 -8.80 -1.79
C PHE A 107 8.47 -10.25 -2.30
N HIS A 108 8.68 -11.21 -1.40
CA HIS A 108 8.65 -12.61 -1.78
C HIS A 108 7.23 -13.06 -2.17
N ALA A 109 6.22 -12.62 -1.43
CA ALA A 109 4.82 -12.95 -1.72
C ALA A 109 4.39 -12.48 -3.13
N LEU A 110 4.93 -11.37 -3.64
CA LEU A 110 4.72 -10.90 -5.00
C LEU A 110 5.29 -11.85 -6.08
N LYS A 111 6.33 -12.62 -5.74
CA LYS A 111 7.04 -13.53 -6.67
C LYS A 111 6.52 -14.96 -6.64
N ILE A 112 5.64 -15.29 -5.70
CA ILE A 112 5.12 -16.67 -5.61
C ILE A 112 4.23 -16.92 -6.82
N LYS A 113 4.73 -17.82 -7.70
CA LYS A 113 3.94 -18.33 -8.80
C LYS A 113 2.79 -19.17 -8.21
N GLN A 114 1.60 -18.96 -8.71
CA GLN A 114 0.42 -19.70 -8.25
C GLN A 114 0.65 -21.22 -8.43
N GLU A 115 0.20 -21.99 -7.44
CA GLU A 115 0.17 -23.45 -7.51
C GLU A 115 -0.66 -23.89 -8.71
N ASN A 116 -0.33 -25.06 -9.27
CA ASN A 116 -0.88 -25.58 -10.52
C ASN A 116 -2.41 -25.77 -10.54
N ASN A 117 -3.13 -25.56 -9.42
CA ASN A 117 -4.61 -25.49 -9.34
C ASN A 117 -5.06 -24.61 -8.16
N PRO A 118 -4.83 -23.31 -8.20
CA PRO A 118 -5.39 -22.43 -7.17
C PRO A 118 -6.90 -22.31 -7.38
N SER A 119 -7.67 -22.19 -6.29
CA SER A 119 -9.06 -21.78 -6.42
C SER A 119 -9.12 -20.42 -7.13
N GLU A 120 -10.10 -20.21 -7.99
CA GLU A 120 -10.28 -18.95 -8.74
C GLU A 120 -10.24 -17.73 -7.81
N ASN A 121 -10.89 -17.82 -6.65
CA ASN A 121 -10.89 -16.78 -5.64
C ASN A 121 -9.48 -16.45 -5.10
N ARG A 122 -8.63 -17.45 -4.88
CA ARG A 122 -7.26 -17.25 -4.40
C ARG A 122 -6.42 -16.48 -5.41
N THR A 123 -6.59 -16.78 -6.68
CA THR A 123 -5.95 -16.07 -7.79
C THR A 123 -6.37 -14.61 -7.82
N GLU A 124 -7.66 -14.37 -7.71
CA GLU A 124 -8.25 -13.05 -7.76
C GLU A 124 -7.76 -12.16 -6.60
N TYR A 125 -7.79 -12.66 -5.36
CA TYR A 125 -7.27 -11.94 -4.19
C TYR A 125 -5.77 -11.65 -4.28
N THR A 126 -4.97 -12.63 -4.73
CA THR A 126 -3.54 -12.43 -4.92
C THR A 126 -3.27 -11.32 -5.93
N THR A 127 -3.96 -11.34 -7.07
CA THR A 127 -3.83 -10.30 -8.10
C THR A 127 -4.27 -8.95 -7.58
N PHE A 128 -5.42 -8.88 -6.89
CA PHE A 128 -5.95 -7.65 -6.30
C PHE A 128 -4.94 -6.97 -5.35
N PHE A 129 -4.49 -7.67 -4.33
CA PHE A 129 -3.57 -7.11 -3.35
C PHE A 129 -2.18 -6.82 -3.94
N SER A 130 -1.72 -7.62 -4.90
CA SER A 130 -0.46 -7.34 -5.62
C SER A 130 -0.53 -6.05 -6.40
N VAL A 131 -1.61 -5.82 -7.14
CA VAL A 131 -1.79 -4.59 -7.93
C VAL A 131 -1.85 -3.36 -7.03
N LEU A 132 -2.63 -3.41 -5.94
CA LEU A 132 -2.71 -2.31 -4.99
C LEU A 132 -1.33 -1.97 -4.41
N GLY A 133 -0.60 -3.00 -3.96
CA GLY A 133 0.73 -2.81 -3.39
C GLY A 133 1.76 -2.31 -4.40
N ILE A 134 1.75 -2.84 -5.64
CA ILE A 134 2.67 -2.41 -6.70
C ILE A 134 2.42 -0.96 -7.10
N VAL A 135 1.17 -0.56 -7.32
CA VAL A 135 0.81 0.83 -7.67
C VAL A 135 1.28 1.79 -6.58
N ALA A 136 1.04 1.46 -5.32
CA ALA A 136 1.47 2.28 -4.20
C ALA A 136 3.01 2.34 -4.08
N LEU A 137 3.72 1.21 -4.27
CA LEU A 137 5.19 1.17 -4.27
C LEU A 137 5.79 1.96 -5.43
N MET A 138 5.22 1.88 -6.64
CA MET A 138 5.69 2.65 -7.80
C MET A 138 5.58 4.15 -7.53
N TYR A 139 4.48 4.60 -6.91
CA TYR A 139 4.35 6.00 -6.52
C TYR A 139 5.42 6.42 -5.50
N ILE A 140 5.59 5.65 -4.42
CA ILE A 140 6.59 5.96 -3.39
C ILE A 140 8.00 5.93 -3.95
N PHE A 141 8.31 4.95 -4.81
CA PHE A 141 9.61 4.88 -5.48
C PHE A 141 9.87 6.12 -6.33
N TYR A 142 8.92 6.48 -7.19
CA TYR A 142 9.01 7.68 -8.01
C TYR A 142 9.19 8.94 -7.15
N GLN A 143 8.42 9.05 -6.08
CA GLN A 143 8.46 10.21 -5.21
C GLN A 143 9.77 10.30 -4.41
N SER A 144 10.34 9.16 -3.99
CA SER A 144 11.63 9.11 -3.29
C SER A 144 12.82 9.53 -4.17
N LEU A 145 12.70 9.38 -5.50
CA LEU A 145 13.70 9.90 -6.44
C LEU A 145 13.63 11.43 -6.57
N LYS A 146 12.45 12.02 -6.40
CA LYS A 146 12.24 13.46 -6.61
C LYS A 146 12.36 14.29 -5.34
N SER A 147 11.90 13.74 -4.22
CA SER A 147 11.69 14.50 -2.99
C SER A 147 12.32 13.79 -1.80
N ASN A 148 12.75 14.58 -0.82
CA ASN A 148 13.18 14.03 0.47
C ASN A 148 11.94 13.62 1.27
N LEU A 149 11.68 12.31 1.33
CA LEU A 149 10.51 11.72 1.99
C LEU A 149 10.79 11.39 3.45
N GLU A 150 9.79 11.58 4.29
CA GLU A 150 9.81 11.08 5.67
C GLU A 150 9.50 9.58 5.71
N ALA A 151 10.11 8.87 6.66
CA ALA A 151 10.03 7.43 6.79
C ALA A 151 8.59 6.86 6.85
N ASN A 152 7.66 7.57 7.49
CA ASN A 152 6.26 7.17 7.65
C ASN A 152 5.41 7.29 6.37
N TRP A 153 5.94 7.90 5.31
CA TRP A 153 5.20 8.08 4.06
C TRP A 153 5.01 6.80 3.26
N GLY A 154 5.91 5.80 3.45
CA GLY A 154 5.83 4.51 2.76
C GLY A 154 4.78 3.54 3.32
N GLY A 155 4.30 3.76 4.54
CA GLY A 155 3.50 2.76 5.27
C GLY A 155 2.26 2.25 4.54
N PHE A 156 1.53 3.10 3.83
CA PHE A 156 0.31 2.70 3.11
C PHE A 156 0.57 1.69 1.97
N ALA A 157 1.76 1.72 1.35
CA ALA A 157 2.10 0.82 0.26
C ALA A 157 2.23 -0.64 0.73
N TYR A 158 2.60 -0.85 1.99
CA TYR A 158 2.85 -2.18 2.52
C TYR A 158 1.59 -2.87 3.06
N ILE A 159 0.50 -2.13 3.35
CA ILE A 159 -0.74 -2.70 3.91
C ILE A 159 -1.26 -3.81 2.99
N SER A 160 -1.36 -3.55 1.69
CA SER A 160 -1.84 -4.54 0.71
C SER A 160 -0.88 -5.72 0.57
N LEU A 161 0.43 -5.48 0.62
CA LEU A 161 1.44 -6.54 0.53
C LEU A 161 1.47 -7.43 1.77
N LEU A 162 1.22 -6.86 2.95
CA LEU A 162 1.08 -7.63 4.18
C LEU A 162 -0.07 -8.62 4.12
N LEU A 163 -1.17 -8.29 3.42
CA LEU A 163 -2.31 -9.20 3.22
C LEU A 163 -1.98 -10.36 2.27
N LEU A 164 -0.94 -10.27 1.44
CA LEU A 164 -0.46 -11.38 0.63
C LEU A 164 0.28 -12.44 1.46
N VAL A 165 0.92 -12.05 2.56
CA VAL A 165 1.71 -12.97 3.38
C VAL A 165 0.87 -14.14 3.91
N PRO A 166 -0.30 -13.93 4.57
CA PRO A 166 -1.13 -15.05 5.01
C PRO A 166 -1.70 -15.91 3.86
N ILE A 167 -1.96 -15.33 2.69
CA ILE A 167 -2.41 -16.08 1.52
C ILE A 167 -1.37 -17.12 1.08
N HIS A 168 -0.09 -16.81 1.25
CA HIS A 168 1.03 -17.66 0.86
C HIS A 168 1.80 -18.26 2.04
N ILE A 169 1.25 -18.16 3.26
CA ILE A 169 1.96 -18.50 4.49
C ILE A 169 2.56 -19.91 4.51
N THR A 170 1.86 -20.89 3.96
CA THR A 170 2.33 -22.29 3.92
C THR A 170 3.57 -22.46 3.06
N SER A 171 3.59 -21.83 1.89
CA SER A 171 4.72 -21.87 0.96
C SER A 171 5.92 -21.08 1.53
N ILE A 172 5.65 -19.92 2.11
CA ILE A 172 6.65 -19.06 2.75
C ILE A 172 7.28 -19.76 3.95
N TRP A 173 6.45 -20.35 4.82
CA TRP A 173 6.89 -21.01 6.05
C TRP A 173 7.87 -22.14 5.79
N LYS A 174 7.56 -23.00 4.83
CA LYS A 174 8.45 -24.10 4.42
C LYS A 174 9.77 -23.61 3.85
N LYS A 175 9.72 -22.59 2.98
CA LYS A 175 10.90 -22.09 2.27
C LYS A 175 11.90 -21.38 3.17
N PHE A 176 11.43 -20.54 4.08
CA PHE A 176 12.29 -19.68 4.90
C PHE A 176 12.63 -20.24 6.29
N ARG A 177 12.22 -21.47 6.61
CA ARG A 177 12.40 -22.03 7.96
C ARG A 177 11.99 -21.02 9.04
N MET A 178 10.79 -20.46 8.91
CA MET A 178 10.29 -19.32 9.70
C MET A 178 10.39 -19.50 11.22
N ASN A 179 10.48 -20.75 11.69
CA ASN A 179 10.68 -21.06 13.11
C ASN A 179 11.93 -20.41 13.71
N TYR A 180 12.94 -20.13 12.89
CA TYR A 180 14.20 -19.50 13.31
C TYR A 180 14.35 -18.06 12.84
N VAL A 181 13.92 -17.79 11.60
CA VAL A 181 14.10 -16.49 10.94
C VAL A 181 13.18 -15.43 11.56
N PHE A 182 11.94 -15.78 11.89
CA PHE A 182 10.98 -14.84 12.45
C PHE A 182 11.38 -14.35 13.85
N PRO A 183 11.69 -15.24 14.84
CA PRO A 183 12.15 -14.78 16.14
C PRO A 183 13.48 -13.99 16.07
N GLY A 184 14.42 -14.42 15.24
CA GLY A 184 15.69 -13.73 15.06
C GLY A 184 15.53 -12.29 14.54
N SER A 185 14.65 -12.09 13.58
CA SER A 185 14.38 -10.75 13.04
C SER A 185 13.64 -9.85 14.04
N LEU A 186 12.75 -10.41 14.85
CA LEU A 186 12.06 -9.68 15.90
C LEU A 186 13.06 -9.17 16.94
N ILE A 187 13.97 -10.02 17.39
CA ILE A 187 15.04 -9.67 18.32
C ILE A 187 15.93 -8.58 17.73
N LEU A 188 16.36 -8.74 16.47
CA LEU A 188 17.22 -7.76 15.81
C LEU A 188 16.53 -6.39 15.71
N SER A 189 15.27 -6.37 15.35
CA SER A 189 14.51 -5.11 15.20
C SER A 189 14.25 -4.43 16.54
N THR A 190 13.95 -5.20 17.58
CA THR A 190 13.83 -4.63 18.94
C THR A 190 15.16 -4.07 19.43
N MET A 191 16.28 -4.74 19.18
CA MET A 191 17.61 -4.22 19.51
C MET A 191 17.89 -2.89 18.81
N ILE A 192 17.58 -2.78 17.51
CA ILE A 192 17.76 -1.54 16.75
C ILE A 192 16.88 -0.42 17.31
N MET A 193 15.62 -0.71 17.68
CA MET A 193 14.71 0.29 18.28
C MET A 193 15.21 0.87 19.60
N PHE A 194 15.98 0.11 20.38
CA PHE A 194 16.55 0.59 21.66
C PHE A 194 17.90 1.29 21.50
N THR A 195 18.51 1.27 20.31
CA THR A 195 19.81 1.93 20.03
C THR A 195 19.69 3.23 19.28
N VAL A 196 18.49 3.58 18.81
CA VAL A 196 18.15 4.85 18.15
C VAL A 196 17.35 5.74 19.11
#